data_aaf369ab0cb601cf9bb778e79601a6da
#
_entry.id   aaf369ab0cb601cf9bb778e79601a6da
#
_cell.length_a   1.000
_cell.length_b   1.000
_cell.length_c   1.000
_cell.angle_alpha   90.00
_cell.angle_beta   90.00
_cell.angle_gamma   90.00
#
_symmetry.space_group_name_H-M   'P 1'
#
loop_
_entity.id
_entity.type
_entity.pdbx_description
1 polymer ?
#
loop_
_entity_poly.entity_id
_entity_poly.type
_entity_poly.pdbx_seq_one_letter_code
_entity_poly.pdbx_strand_id
1 'polypeptide(L)'
;EVADAAQLGELSLTELMALKVTTVRGASRYEQSLRDAPSSVTIVTDDEIRKHGYRTLAEVLRSVRGIHVRYDRNYSYIGVRGFDRAGDWNSRILLLVDGHRVEENVVQSNYIGTDFPVDTGLIDHVEVIRGPGSALYGSNAFSAVVNVVSKSARQVGAGSATVGGGSFDTYKGGFAVAGRSTAGIEYLASASALHSRGPARLYFPEFDAPESHGGIVAGADGDEARNVAAKVSYQGLSLEAIYGWRR
;
A
#
# COMPACT_ATOMS: atom_id res chain seq x y z
N GLU A 1 17.21 17.02 10.55
CA GLU A 1 17.62 18.35 10.06
C GLU A 1 17.13 18.42 8.62
N VAL A 2 16.06 19.18 8.41
CA VAL A 2 15.55 19.47 7.06
C VAL A 2 16.63 20.35 6.43
N ALA A 3 17.29 19.86 5.39
CA ALA A 3 18.24 20.66 4.63
C ALA A 3 17.55 21.98 4.24
N ASP A 4 18.13 23.10 4.63
CA ASP A 4 17.57 24.42 4.37
C ASP A 4 17.40 24.58 2.85
N ALA A 5 16.31 25.21 2.40
CA ALA A 5 16.00 25.39 0.98
C ALA A 5 17.17 26.04 0.20
N ALA A 6 18.04 26.79 0.88
CA ALA A 6 19.29 27.35 0.33
C ALA A 6 20.34 26.28 0.02
N GLN A 7 20.41 25.19 0.82
CA GLN A 7 21.38 24.10 0.58
C GLN A 7 20.93 23.15 -0.55
N LEU A 8 19.61 23.03 -0.80
CA LEU A 8 19.09 22.23 -1.89
C LEU A 8 19.45 22.80 -3.27
N GLY A 9 19.64 24.10 -3.38
CA GLY A 9 20.05 24.76 -4.64
C GLY A 9 21.52 24.53 -5.04
N GLU A 10 22.36 24.09 -4.11
CA GLU A 10 23.78 23.82 -4.36
C GLU A 10 24.08 22.33 -4.66
N LEU A 11 23.09 21.45 -4.47
CA LEU A 11 23.24 20.02 -4.73
C LEU A 11 23.19 19.73 -6.23
N SER A 12 24.08 18.85 -6.70
CA SER A 12 24.02 18.32 -8.06
C SER A 12 22.74 17.47 -8.24
N LEU A 13 22.29 17.34 -9.50
CA LEU A 13 21.13 16.51 -9.83
C LEU A 13 21.27 15.07 -9.30
N THR A 14 22.49 14.55 -9.27
CA THR A 14 22.80 13.20 -8.75
C THR A 14 22.65 13.13 -7.24
N GLU A 15 23.00 14.17 -6.52
CA GLU A 15 22.83 14.26 -5.06
C GLU A 15 21.37 14.48 -4.69
N LEU A 16 20.63 15.29 -5.46
CA LEU A 16 19.17 15.45 -5.31
C LEU A 16 18.43 14.14 -5.57
N MET A 17 18.84 13.35 -6.57
CA MET A 17 18.27 12.02 -6.84
C MET A 17 18.66 10.98 -5.78
N ALA A 18 19.74 11.18 -5.04
CA ALA A 18 20.17 10.34 -3.93
C ALA A 18 19.54 10.73 -2.58
N LEU A 19 18.79 11.82 -2.50
CA LEU A 19 17.99 12.21 -1.34
C LEU A 19 16.85 11.21 -1.16
N LYS A 20 17.17 10.11 -0.48
CA LYS A 20 16.17 9.12 -0.03
C LYS A 20 15.31 9.73 1.07
N VAL A 21 14.09 9.27 1.20
CA VAL A 21 13.26 9.54 2.38
C VAL A 21 14.07 9.15 3.62
N THR A 22 14.54 10.15 4.35
CA THR A 22 15.42 9.97 5.50
C THR A 22 14.69 10.06 6.83
N THR A 23 13.42 10.45 6.79
CA THR A 23 12.54 10.55 7.95
C THR A 23 11.42 9.54 7.88
N VAL A 24 11.02 9.03 9.03
CA VAL A 24 9.91 8.10 9.21
C VAL A 24 9.00 8.58 10.33
N ARG A 25 7.72 8.37 10.18
CA ARG A 25 6.70 8.72 11.18
C ARG A 25 6.17 7.49 11.92
N GLY A 26 6.12 6.37 11.21
CA GLY A 26 5.54 5.14 11.74
C GLY A 26 6.31 4.51 12.89
N ALA A 27 7.60 4.82 13.09
CA ALA A 27 8.38 4.18 14.16
C ALA A 27 8.13 4.78 15.54
N SER A 28 7.72 6.05 15.64
CA SER A 28 7.58 6.77 16.93
C SER A 28 6.37 7.71 17.00
N ARG A 29 5.51 7.73 15.98
CA ARG A 29 4.38 8.66 15.81
C ARG A 29 4.75 10.13 15.60
N TYR A 30 6.03 10.46 15.54
CA TYR A 30 6.54 11.76 15.14
C TYR A 30 7.60 11.57 14.05
N GLU A 31 7.83 12.61 13.28
CA GLU A 31 8.82 12.58 12.22
C GLU A 31 10.22 12.55 12.83
N GLN A 32 11.00 11.54 12.48
CA GLN A 32 12.37 11.35 12.97
C GLN A 32 13.27 10.78 11.87
N SER A 33 14.59 10.95 12.06
CA SER A 33 15.56 10.32 11.16
C SER A 33 15.45 8.81 11.18
N LEU A 34 15.58 8.19 10.02
CA LEU A 34 15.60 6.72 9.87
C LEU A 34 16.70 6.07 10.74
N ARG A 35 17.81 6.79 10.98
CA ARG A 35 18.95 6.32 11.79
C ARG A 35 18.61 6.25 13.28
N ASP A 36 17.71 7.12 13.74
CA ASP A 36 17.32 7.24 15.14
C ASP A 36 16.06 6.43 15.46
N ALA A 37 15.48 5.77 14.45
CA ALA A 37 14.28 4.95 14.62
C ALA A 37 14.58 3.77 15.56
N PRO A 38 13.77 3.53 16.60
CA PRO A 38 13.98 2.49 17.60
C PRO A 38 13.79 1.06 17.07
N SER A 39 13.43 0.92 15.79
CA SER A 39 13.09 -0.34 15.13
C SER A 39 13.70 -0.44 13.74
N SER A 40 13.81 -1.66 13.23
CA SER A 40 14.24 -1.90 11.84
C SER A 40 13.17 -1.41 10.87
N VAL A 41 13.39 -0.26 10.25
CA VAL A 41 12.49 0.35 9.26
C VAL A 41 13.01 0.11 7.85
N THR A 42 12.10 -0.19 6.95
CA THR A 42 12.33 -0.20 5.50
C THR A 42 11.32 0.73 4.86
N ILE A 43 11.78 1.57 3.95
CA ILE A 43 10.93 2.44 3.14
C ILE A 43 10.94 1.91 1.70
N VAL A 44 9.75 1.76 1.12
CA VAL A 44 9.58 1.49 -0.31
C VAL A 44 8.96 2.73 -0.94
N THR A 45 9.67 3.37 -1.84
CA THR A 45 9.30 4.66 -2.43
C THR A 45 8.34 4.50 -3.62
N ASP A 46 7.62 5.57 -4.00
CA ASP A 46 6.82 5.66 -5.23
C ASP A 46 7.63 5.28 -6.49
N ASP A 47 8.87 5.72 -6.55
CA ASP A 47 9.77 5.40 -7.67
C ASP A 47 10.04 3.89 -7.77
N GLU A 48 10.30 3.22 -6.64
CA GLU A 48 10.46 1.76 -6.59
C GLU A 48 9.16 1.04 -6.95
N ILE A 49 8.02 1.50 -6.42
CA ILE A 49 6.69 0.95 -6.73
C ILE A 49 6.42 1.00 -8.24
N ARG A 50 6.68 2.14 -8.87
CA ARG A 50 6.49 2.32 -10.31
C ARG A 50 7.48 1.52 -11.16
N LYS A 51 8.78 1.54 -10.81
CA LYS A 51 9.80 0.83 -11.54
C LYS A 51 9.60 -0.67 -11.56
N HIS A 52 9.12 -1.24 -10.47
CA HIS A 52 8.83 -2.67 -10.37
C HIS A 52 7.42 -3.03 -10.86
N GLY A 53 6.56 -2.04 -11.12
CA GLY A 53 5.19 -2.26 -11.60
C GLY A 53 4.29 -2.93 -10.57
N TYR A 54 4.49 -2.67 -9.27
CA TYR A 54 3.65 -3.22 -8.21
C TYR A 54 2.22 -2.70 -8.32
N ARG A 55 1.25 -3.63 -8.34
CA ARG A 55 -0.16 -3.34 -8.56
C ARG A 55 -0.97 -3.32 -7.26
N THR A 56 -0.47 -4.01 -6.22
CA THR A 56 -1.11 -4.14 -4.91
C THR A 56 -0.11 -3.87 -3.79
N LEU A 57 -0.60 -3.54 -2.61
CA LEU A 57 0.23 -3.40 -1.42
C LEU A 57 0.95 -4.72 -1.08
N ALA A 58 0.32 -5.87 -1.34
CA ALA A 58 0.92 -7.19 -1.14
C ALA A 58 2.19 -7.37 -1.99
N GLU A 59 2.19 -6.91 -3.24
CA GLU A 59 3.38 -6.96 -4.11
C GLU A 59 4.49 -6.03 -3.59
N VAL A 60 4.13 -4.84 -3.11
CA VAL A 60 5.08 -3.91 -2.46
C VAL A 60 5.71 -4.56 -1.23
N LEU A 61 4.90 -5.14 -0.35
CA LEU A 61 5.38 -5.76 0.90
C LEU A 61 6.24 -7.00 0.65
N ARG A 62 5.98 -7.75 -0.43
CA ARG A 62 6.80 -8.90 -0.84
C ARG A 62 8.24 -8.53 -1.15
N SER A 63 8.51 -7.29 -1.58
CA SER A 63 9.88 -6.81 -1.86
C SER A 63 10.68 -6.53 -0.58
N VAL A 64 10.02 -6.41 0.56
CA VAL A 64 10.64 -6.02 1.82
C VAL A 64 11.32 -7.22 2.47
N ARG A 65 12.62 -7.11 2.76
CA ARG A 65 13.38 -8.18 3.41
C ARG A 65 12.76 -8.58 4.75
N GLY A 66 12.55 -9.89 4.94
CA GLY A 66 11.95 -10.45 6.14
C GLY A 66 10.43 -10.40 6.19
N ILE A 67 9.81 -9.95 5.11
CA ILE A 67 8.38 -10.10 4.86
C ILE A 67 8.17 -11.28 3.91
N HIS A 68 7.16 -12.07 4.19
CA HIS A 68 6.67 -13.15 3.35
C HIS A 68 5.20 -12.89 3.05
N VAL A 69 4.80 -13.00 1.79
CA VAL A 69 3.40 -12.84 1.38
C VAL A 69 2.94 -14.10 0.68
N ARG A 70 1.87 -14.70 1.22
CA ARG A 70 1.17 -15.84 0.65
C ARG A 70 -0.18 -15.38 0.08
N TYR A 71 -0.61 -16.00 -0.99
CA TYR A 71 -1.87 -15.73 -1.66
C TYR A 71 -2.65 -17.05 -1.81
N ASP A 72 -3.89 -17.07 -1.33
CA ASP A 72 -4.77 -18.25 -1.36
C ASP A 72 -5.77 -18.24 -2.53
N ARG A 73 -5.55 -17.39 -3.51
CA ARG A 73 -6.41 -17.11 -4.66
C ARG A 73 -7.54 -16.11 -4.38
N ASN A 74 -7.74 -15.73 -3.14
CA ASN A 74 -8.72 -14.72 -2.77
C ASN A 74 -8.08 -13.60 -1.94
N TYR A 75 -7.33 -13.96 -0.90
CA TYR A 75 -6.71 -13.01 0.01
C TYR A 75 -5.20 -13.16 0.08
N SER A 76 -4.53 -12.05 0.40
CA SER A 76 -3.09 -12.01 0.64
C SER A 76 -2.80 -11.99 2.13
N TYR A 77 -1.93 -12.89 2.57
CA TYR A 77 -1.51 -13.03 3.98
C TYR A 77 -0.04 -12.69 4.11
N ILE A 78 0.29 -11.98 5.18
CA ILE A 78 1.64 -11.49 5.43
C ILE A 78 2.25 -12.21 6.64
N GLY A 79 3.45 -12.71 6.48
CA GLY A 79 4.29 -13.21 7.56
C GLY A 79 5.51 -12.33 7.76
N VAL A 80 5.95 -12.20 8.99
CA VAL A 80 7.11 -11.39 9.38
C VAL A 80 8.16 -12.29 10.04
N ARG A 81 9.40 -12.25 9.53
CA ARG A 81 10.53 -13.04 10.06
C ARG A 81 10.25 -14.55 10.12
N GLY A 82 9.49 -15.08 9.15
CA GLY A 82 9.11 -16.48 9.09
C GLY A 82 7.91 -16.89 9.96
N PHE A 83 7.31 -15.93 10.68
CA PHE A 83 6.10 -16.19 11.47
C PHE A 83 4.88 -15.74 10.70
N ASP A 84 4.08 -16.69 10.27
CA ASP A 84 2.73 -16.49 9.79
C ASP A 84 1.80 -17.56 10.39
N ARG A 85 0.52 -17.27 10.42
CA ARG A 85 -0.50 -18.24 10.81
C ARG A 85 -1.61 -18.22 9.78
N ALA A 86 -1.94 -19.38 9.25
CA ALA A 86 -3.09 -19.50 8.37
C ALA A 86 -4.37 -19.07 9.10
N GLY A 87 -5.17 -18.22 8.46
CA GLY A 87 -6.47 -17.79 8.98
C GLY A 87 -6.42 -16.70 10.07
N ASP A 88 -5.26 -16.02 10.27
CA ASP A 88 -5.20 -14.89 11.21
C ASP A 88 -5.58 -13.53 10.58
N TRP A 89 -5.89 -13.53 9.29
CA TRP A 89 -6.35 -12.36 8.53
C TRP A 89 -5.46 -11.12 8.67
N ASN A 90 -4.14 -11.33 8.85
CA ASN A 90 -3.14 -10.28 9.06
C ASN A 90 -3.32 -9.49 10.38
N SER A 91 -4.08 -9.98 11.35
CA SER A 91 -4.43 -9.29 12.59
C SER A 91 -3.24 -9.02 13.54
N ARG A 92 -2.05 -9.57 13.23
CA ARG A 92 -0.81 -9.33 14.00
C ARG A 92 0.06 -8.20 13.47
N ILE A 93 -0.40 -7.56 12.42
CA ILE A 93 0.29 -6.47 11.75
C ILE A 93 -0.66 -5.30 11.73
N LEU A 94 -0.21 -4.17 12.23
CA LEU A 94 -0.97 -2.94 12.16
C LEU A 94 -0.79 -2.31 10.77
N LEU A 95 -1.89 -2.07 10.09
CA LEU A 95 -1.93 -1.35 8.82
C LEU A 95 -2.48 0.07 9.03
N LEU A 96 -1.70 1.04 8.57
CA LEU A 96 -2.04 2.45 8.62
C LEU A 96 -2.05 3.05 7.21
N VAL A 97 -2.92 4.01 7.00
CA VAL A 97 -2.88 4.95 5.87
C VAL A 97 -2.78 6.36 6.45
N ASP A 98 -1.76 7.10 6.07
CA ASP A 98 -1.46 8.44 6.60
C ASP A 98 -1.48 8.51 8.14
N GLY A 99 -1.06 7.41 8.80
CA GLY A 99 -1.06 7.27 10.26
C GLY A 99 -2.39 6.86 10.88
N HIS A 100 -3.46 6.70 10.10
CA HIS A 100 -4.76 6.23 10.55
C HIS A 100 -4.94 4.74 10.34
N ARG A 101 -5.52 4.03 11.32
CA ARG A 101 -5.81 2.59 11.21
C ARG A 101 -6.87 2.34 10.14
N VAL A 102 -6.64 1.34 9.31
CA VAL A 102 -7.58 0.90 8.26
C VAL A 102 -8.01 -0.56 8.43
N GLU A 103 -7.86 -1.07 9.63
CA GLU A 103 -8.27 -2.42 10.01
C GLU A 103 -9.80 -2.55 10.01
N GLU A 104 -10.28 -3.72 9.62
CA GLU A 104 -11.70 -4.06 9.76
C GLU A 104 -12.06 -4.21 11.25
N ASN A 105 -13.23 -3.66 11.64
CA ASN A 105 -13.56 -3.46 13.06
C ASN A 105 -14.02 -4.72 13.82
N VAL A 106 -14.44 -5.78 13.13
CA VAL A 106 -15.01 -6.97 13.77
C VAL A 106 -13.92 -7.96 14.17
N VAL A 107 -13.07 -8.35 13.21
CA VAL A 107 -11.99 -9.33 13.43
C VAL A 107 -10.59 -8.71 13.30
N GLN A 108 -10.54 -7.39 13.16
CA GLN A 108 -9.29 -6.61 13.04
C GLN A 108 -8.38 -7.11 11.90
N SER A 109 -9.02 -7.54 10.80
CA SER A 109 -8.33 -8.00 9.63
C SER A 109 -7.71 -6.85 8.84
N ASN A 110 -6.61 -7.14 8.15
CA ASN A 110 -5.94 -6.21 7.26
C ASN A 110 -5.92 -6.77 5.84
N TYR A 111 -6.44 -6.00 4.91
CA TYR A 111 -6.46 -6.32 3.49
C TYR A 111 -5.30 -5.64 2.79
N ILE A 112 -4.51 -6.40 2.04
CA ILE A 112 -3.29 -5.92 1.37
C ILE A 112 -3.23 -6.26 -0.12
N GLY A 113 -4.21 -7.00 -0.61
CA GLY A 113 -4.38 -7.37 -2.01
C GLY A 113 -5.09 -6.31 -2.83
N THR A 114 -5.94 -6.74 -3.74
CA THR A 114 -6.83 -5.87 -4.53
C THR A 114 -8.00 -5.30 -3.71
N ASP A 115 -8.20 -5.82 -2.53
CA ASP A 115 -9.10 -5.36 -1.47
C ASP A 115 -8.56 -4.17 -0.65
N PHE A 116 -7.28 -3.82 -0.80
CA PHE A 116 -6.71 -2.63 -0.17
C PHE A 116 -7.28 -1.36 -0.82
N PRO A 117 -7.82 -0.40 -0.02
CA PRO A 117 -8.62 0.69 -0.58
C PRO A 117 -7.83 1.82 -1.22
N VAL A 118 -6.48 1.80 -1.15
CA VAL A 118 -5.63 2.84 -1.75
C VAL A 118 -4.90 2.28 -2.97
N ASP A 119 -5.08 2.92 -4.11
CA ASP A 119 -4.34 2.57 -5.33
C ASP A 119 -2.84 2.83 -5.18
N THR A 120 -2.01 1.91 -5.69
CA THR A 120 -0.55 2.05 -5.62
C THR A 120 -0.04 3.32 -6.31
N GLY A 121 -0.75 3.84 -7.31
CA GLY A 121 -0.42 5.11 -7.96
C GLY A 121 -0.57 6.34 -7.08
N LEU A 122 -1.35 6.24 -5.99
CA LEU A 122 -1.53 7.30 -5.01
C LEU A 122 -0.55 7.21 -3.83
N ILE A 123 0.22 6.13 -3.72
CA ILE A 123 1.21 5.95 -2.65
C ILE A 123 2.46 6.79 -2.95
N ASP A 124 2.89 7.58 -1.96
CA ASP A 124 4.19 8.26 -1.97
C ASP A 124 5.30 7.31 -1.52
N HIS A 125 5.09 6.66 -0.38
CA HIS A 125 5.98 5.61 0.12
C HIS A 125 5.25 4.70 1.11
N VAL A 126 5.87 3.55 1.37
CA VAL A 126 5.42 2.59 2.39
C VAL A 126 6.52 2.43 3.42
N GLU A 127 6.21 2.75 4.67
CA GLU A 127 7.08 2.51 5.82
C GLU A 127 6.76 1.15 6.43
N VAL A 128 7.74 0.27 6.53
CA VAL A 128 7.59 -1.05 7.15
C VAL A 128 8.50 -1.16 8.36
N ILE A 129 7.89 -1.10 9.55
CA ILE A 129 8.55 -1.23 10.83
C ILE A 129 8.44 -2.67 11.30
N ARG A 130 9.55 -3.39 11.35
CA ARG A 130 9.60 -4.81 11.71
C ARG A 130 9.97 -4.98 13.18
N GLY A 131 9.05 -5.53 13.93
CA GLY A 131 9.19 -5.79 15.36
C GLY A 131 7.97 -5.33 16.13
N PRO A 132 7.93 -5.57 17.44
CA PRO A 132 6.79 -5.23 18.27
C PRO A 132 6.64 -3.71 18.38
N GLY A 133 5.53 -3.19 17.86
CA GLY A 133 5.12 -1.79 17.98
C GLY A 133 4.00 -1.58 19.01
N SER A 134 3.63 -2.63 19.75
CA SER A 134 2.45 -2.63 20.62
C SER A 134 2.48 -1.58 21.72
N ALA A 135 3.65 -1.20 22.20
CA ALA A 135 3.81 -0.15 23.20
C ALA A 135 3.33 1.24 22.69
N LEU A 136 3.44 1.49 21.39
CA LEU A 136 3.04 2.76 20.76
C LEU A 136 1.66 2.68 20.11
N TYR A 137 1.31 1.52 19.57
CA TYR A 137 0.19 1.34 18.66
C TYR A 137 -0.89 0.39 19.16
N GLY A 138 -0.65 -0.35 20.25
CA GLY A 138 -1.59 -1.32 20.81
C GLY A 138 -1.52 -2.71 20.18
N SER A 139 -2.59 -3.49 20.33
CA SER A 139 -2.58 -4.96 20.19
C SER A 139 -2.15 -5.48 18.81
N ASN A 140 -2.55 -4.88 17.72
CA ASN A 140 -2.31 -5.42 16.39
C ASN A 140 -0.88 -5.17 15.86
N ALA A 141 -0.15 -4.24 16.46
CA ALA A 141 1.26 -4.00 16.16
C ALA A 141 2.20 -5.04 16.80
N PHE A 142 1.83 -6.32 16.74
CA PHE A 142 2.61 -7.40 17.38
C PHE A 142 3.86 -7.75 16.60
N SER A 143 3.74 -7.97 15.29
CA SER A 143 4.85 -8.43 14.44
C SER A 143 5.47 -7.30 13.63
N ALA A 144 4.65 -6.35 13.17
CA ALA A 144 5.08 -5.20 12.39
C ALA A 144 4.02 -4.09 12.39
N VAL A 145 4.46 -2.90 11.98
CA VAL A 145 3.59 -1.79 11.57
C VAL A 145 3.90 -1.47 10.12
N VAL A 146 2.87 -1.37 9.30
CA VAL A 146 2.94 -0.93 7.91
C VAL A 146 2.18 0.39 7.82
N ASN A 147 2.87 1.48 7.47
CA ASN A 147 2.26 2.78 7.26
C ASN A 147 2.37 3.15 5.78
N VAL A 148 1.25 3.23 5.11
CA VAL A 148 1.14 3.67 3.72
C VAL A 148 0.94 5.18 3.74
N VAL A 149 1.89 5.92 3.19
CA VAL A 149 1.81 7.37 3.10
C VAL A 149 1.33 7.75 1.72
N SER A 150 0.22 8.46 1.65
CA SER A 150 -0.36 8.90 0.38
C SER A 150 0.32 10.18 -0.14
N LYS A 151 0.27 10.36 -1.46
CA LYS A 151 0.78 11.58 -2.11
C LYS A 151 0.02 12.83 -1.63
N SER A 152 0.74 13.90 -1.47
CA SER A 152 0.17 15.22 -1.26
C SER A 152 -0.34 15.83 -2.59
N ALA A 153 -1.18 16.86 -2.49
CA ALA A 153 -1.65 17.61 -3.65
C ALA A 153 -0.49 18.17 -4.50
N ARG A 154 0.61 18.56 -3.87
CA ARG A 154 1.80 19.07 -4.56
C ARG A 154 2.53 17.99 -5.36
N GLN A 155 2.60 16.76 -4.84
CA GLN A 155 3.27 15.64 -5.51
C GLN A 155 2.46 15.12 -6.70
N VAL A 156 1.14 15.17 -6.64
CA VAL A 156 0.26 14.84 -7.78
C VAL A 156 0.31 15.94 -8.84
N GLY A 157 0.51 17.19 -8.43
CA GLY A 157 0.45 18.34 -9.34
C GLY A 157 -0.97 18.58 -9.87
N ALA A 158 -1.09 19.05 -11.10
CA ALA A 158 -2.40 19.33 -11.71
C ALA A 158 -3.22 18.04 -11.95
N GLY A 159 -2.55 16.91 -12.16
CA GLY A 159 -3.18 15.62 -12.31
C GLY A 159 -2.24 14.55 -12.85
N SER A 160 -2.63 13.31 -12.68
CA SER A 160 -1.94 12.15 -13.24
C SER A 160 -2.97 11.12 -13.73
N ALA A 161 -2.60 10.35 -14.74
CA ALA A 161 -3.39 9.23 -15.23
C ALA A 161 -2.47 8.03 -15.43
N THR A 162 -2.97 6.85 -15.11
CA THR A 162 -2.26 5.59 -15.31
C THR A 162 -3.16 4.62 -16.05
N VAL A 163 -2.57 3.88 -16.98
CA VAL A 163 -3.23 2.75 -17.65
C VAL A 163 -2.26 1.59 -17.71
N GLY A 164 -2.75 0.40 -17.56
CA GLY A 164 -1.95 -0.82 -17.61
C GLY A 164 -2.75 -1.99 -18.14
N GLY A 165 -2.05 -2.92 -18.78
CA GLY A 165 -2.62 -4.18 -19.24
C GLY A 165 -1.68 -5.32 -18.89
N GLY A 166 -2.23 -6.52 -18.73
CA GLY A 166 -1.46 -7.70 -18.35
C GLY A 166 -2.08 -8.99 -18.88
N SER A 167 -1.46 -10.11 -18.51
CA SER A 167 -1.97 -11.44 -18.83
C SER A 167 -3.36 -11.66 -18.21
N PHE A 168 -4.08 -12.64 -18.75
CA PHE A 168 -5.42 -13.05 -18.26
C PHE A 168 -6.47 -11.94 -18.36
N ASP A 169 -6.43 -11.14 -19.44
CA ASP A 169 -7.33 -10.01 -19.67
C ASP A 169 -7.34 -9.02 -18.48
N THR A 170 -6.15 -8.76 -17.93
CA THR A 170 -6.00 -7.81 -16.84
C THR A 170 -5.85 -6.39 -17.39
N TYR A 171 -6.71 -5.50 -16.93
CA TYR A 171 -6.67 -4.07 -17.23
C TYR A 171 -6.75 -3.26 -15.94
N LYS A 172 -5.92 -2.24 -15.82
CA LYS A 172 -5.94 -1.29 -14.71
C LYS A 172 -5.93 0.12 -15.27
N GLY A 173 -6.80 0.97 -14.75
CA GLY A 173 -6.82 2.39 -15.06
C GLY A 173 -7.03 3.20 -13.79
N GLY A 174 -6.45 4.38 -13.75
CA GLY A 174 -6.63 5.30 -12.63
C GLY A 174 -6.28 6.72 -13.00
N PHE A 175 -6.82 7.66 -12.26
CA PHE A 175 -6.47 9.06 -12.36
C PHE A 175 -6.47 9.71 -10.97
N ALA A 176 -5.70 10.76 -10.84
CA ALA A 176 -5.74 11.65 -9.70
C ALA A 176 -5.68 13.10 -10.19
N VAL A 177 -6.41 13.96 -9.52
CA VAL A 177 -6.40 15.40 -9.72
C VAL A 177 -6.14 16.08 -8.39
N ALA A 178 -5.34 17.13 -8.39
CA ALA A 178 -5.04 17.87 -7.19
C ALA A 178 -4.81 19.35 -7.50
N GLY A 179 -4.95 20.16 -6.48
CA GLY A 179 -4.73 21.59 -6.64
C GLY A 179 -4.79 22.33 -5.30
N ARG A 180 -4.57 23.64 -5.41
CA ARG A 180 -4.69 24.57 -4.31
C ARG A 180 -5.52 25.78 -4.74
N SER A 181 -6.54 26.09 -3.98
CA SER A 181 -7.36 27.27 -4.24
C SER A 181 -6.63 28.55 -3.81
N THR A 182 -7.11 29.70 -4.30
CA THR A 182 -6.63 31.03 -3.89
C THR A 182 -6.82 31.29 -2.39
N ALA A 183 -7.80 30.65 -1.75
CA ALA A 183 -8.04 30.69 -0.30
C ALA A 183 -7.09 29.78 0.51
N GLY A 184 -6.16 29.07 -0.15
CA GLY A 184 -5.20 28.19 0.50
C GLY A 184 -5.70 26.80 0.81
N ILE A 185 -6.88 26.39 0.34
CA ILE A 185 -7.42 25.03 0.45
C ILE A 185 -6.67 24.14 -0.54
N GLU A 186 -6.00 23.09 -0.03
CA GLU A 186 -5.41 22.02 -0.85
C GLU A 186 -6.42 20.88 -0.99
N TYR A 187 -6.56 20.37 -2.20
CA TYR A 187 -7.46 19.23 -2.48
C TYR A 187 -6.79 18.21 -3.39
N LEU A 188 -7.16 16.96 -3.19
CA LEU A 188 -6.77 15.82 -4.02
C LEU A 188 -7.98 14.91 -4.14
N ALA A 189 -8.24 14.42 -5.35
CA ALA A 189 -9.23 13.37 -5.60
C ALA A 189 -8.62 12.35 -6.56
N SER A 190 -8.89 11.07 -6.34
CA SER A 190 -8.43 9.99 -7.19
C SER A 190 -9.48 8.91 -7.34
N ALA A 191 -9.46 8.23 -8.48
CA ALA A 191 -10.22 7.01 -8.70
C ALA A 191 -9.39 6.03 -9.52
N SER A 192 -9.54 4.73 -9.23
CA SER A 192 -8.93 3.66 -10.00
C SER A 192 -9.85 2.46 -10.13
N ALA A 193 -9.64 1.68 -11.17
CA ALA A 193 -10.32 0.42 -11.40
C ALA A 193 -9.34 -0.62 -11.93
N LEU A 194 -9.52 -1.86 -11.48
CA LEU A 194 -8.80 -3.04 -11.94
C LEU A 194 -9.83 -4.08 -12.32
N HIS A 195 -9.59 -4.76 -13.44
CA HIS A 195 -10.32 -5.93 -13.89
C HIS A 195 -9.34 -6.99 -14.33
N SER A 196 -9.56 -8.24 -13.94
CA SER A 196 -8.81 -9.41 -14.39
C SER A 196 -9.75 -10.60 -14.52
N ARG A 197 -9.65 -11.34 -15.61
CA ARG A 197 -10.37 -12.63 -15.72
C ARG A 197 -9.71 -13.75 -14.94
N GLY A 198 -8.43 -13.60 -14.63
CA GLY A 198 -7.64 -14.68 -14.09
C GLY A 198 -7.40 -15.83 -15.07
N PRO A 199 -6.70 -16.89 -14.69
CA PRO A 199 -6.56 -18.10 -15.46
C PRO A 199 -7.91 -18.74 -15.78
N ALA A 200 -8.14 -19.08 -17.06
CA ALA A 200 -9.38 -19.69 -17.50
C ALA A 200 -9.66 -21.06 -16.83
N ARG A 201 -8.60 -21.77 -16.46
CA ARG A 201 -8.66 -23.07 -15.78
C ARG A 201 -7.52 -23.17 -14.76
N LEU A 202 -7.87 -23.64 -13.56
CA LEU A 202 -6.94 -24.02 -12.52
C LEU A 202 -7.03 -25.52 -12.30
N TYR A 203 -5.89 -26.18 -12.08
CA TYR A 203 -5.83 -27.59 -11.77
C TYR A 203 -5.19 -27.80 -10.40
N PHE A 204 -5.87 -28.55 -9.55
CA PHE A 204 -5.47 -28.88 -8.19
C PHE A 204 -5.31 -30.42 -8.10
N PRO A 205 -4.06 -30.93 -8.17
CA PRO A 205 -3.81 -32.37 -8.17
C PRO A 205 -4.37 -33.10 -6.96
N GLU A 206 -4.40 -32.43 -5.80
CA GLU A 206 -4.94 -32.95 -4.55
C GLU A 206 -6.45 -33.22 -4.58
N PHE A 207 -7.15 -32.66 -5.55
CA PHE A 207 -8.58 -32.83 -5.79
C PHE A 207 -8.88 -33.55 -7.11
N ASP A 208 -7.90 -34.30 -7.68
CA ASP A 208 -8.09 -35.04 -8.93
C ASP A 208 -8.88 -36.32 -8.69
N ALA A 209 -10.20 -36.16 -8.59
CA ALA A 209 -11.17 -37.21 -8.43
C ALA A 209 -12.42 -36.89 -9.28
N PRO A 210 -13.16 -37.91 -9.75
CA PRO A 210 -14.37 -37.69 -10.54
C PRO A 210 -15.40 -36.78 -9.89
N GLU A 211 -15.54 -36.88 -8.55
CA GLU A 211 -16.49 -36.12 -7.74
C GLU A 211 -16.16 -34.63 -7.70
N SER A 212 -14.90 -34.26 -7.91
CA SER A 212 -14.37 -32.87 -7.92
C SER A 212 -14.00 -32.40 -9.33
N HIS A 213 -14.67 -32.94 -10.37
CA HIS A 213 -14.41 -32.54 -11.76
C HIS A 213 -12.94 -32.73 -12.18
N GLY A 214 -12.23 -33.73 -11.66
CA GLY A 214 -10.82 -34.00 -11.92
C GLY A 214 -9.90 -32.88 -11.41
N GLY A 215 -10.25 -32.24 -10.29
CA GLY A 215 -9.46 -31.14 -9.70
C GLY A 215 -9.44 -29.85 -10.53
N ILE A 216 -10.34 -29.71 -11.51
CA ILE A 216 -10.37 -28.56 -12.42
C ILE A 216 -11.41 -27.54 -11.96
N VAL A 217 -10.95 -26.30 -11.77
CA VAL A 217 -11.81 -25.13 -11.54
C VAL A 217 -11.69 -24.19 -12.73
N ALA A 218 -12.82 -23.83 -13.33
CA ALA A 218 -12.86 -22.97 -14.51
C ALA A 218 -13.54 -21.63 -14.21
N GLY A 219 -12.92 -20.53 -14.65
CA GLY A 219 -13.49 -19.18 -14.60
C GLY A 219 -13.76 -18.61 -13.20
N ALA A 220 -13.08 -19.12 -12.17
CA ALA A 220 -13.31 -18.71 -10.77
C ALA A 220 -12.20 -17.81 -10.17
N ASP A 221 -11.21 -17.45 -10.96
CA ASP A 221 -10.04 -16.67 -10.49
C ASP A 221 -10.08 -15.19 -10.98
N GLY A 222 -11.27 -14.70 -11.31
CA GLY A 222 -11.48 -13.31 -11.72
C GLY A 222 -11.37 -12.37 -10.52
N ASP A 223 -10.97 -11.14 -10.78
CA ASP A 223 -10.84 -10.10 -9.75
C ASP A 223 -11.24 -8.74 -10.32
N GLU A 224 -12.08 -8.01 -9.60
CA GLU A 224 -12.47 -6.64 -9.91
C GLU A 224 -12.30 -5.78 -8.66
N ALA A 225 -11.61 -4.65 -8.80
CA ALA A 225 -11.45 -3.71 -7.72
C ALA A 225 -11.68 -2.27 -8.20
N ARG A 226 -12.25 -1.44 -7.35
CA ARG A 226 -12.46 -0.01 -7.58
C ARG A 226 -12.12 0.75 -6.31
N ASN A 227 -11.30 1.78 -6.44
CA ASN A 227 -10.89 2.61 -5.33
C ASN A 227 -11.19 4.08 -5.63
N VAL A 228 -11.64 4.80 -4.63
CA VAL A 228 -11.84 6.26 -4.68
C VAL A 228 -11.24 6.86 -3.42
N ALA A 229 -10.46 7.91 -3.55
CA ALA A 229 -9.94 8.65 -2.41
C ALA A 229 -10.10 10.16 -2.64
N ALA A 230 -10.38 10.87 -1.57
CA ALA A 230 -10.43 12.33 -1.56
C ALA A 230 -9.77 12.86 -0.29
N LYS A 231 -8.99 13.94 -0.43
CA LYS A 231 -8.30 14.61 0.68
C LYS A 231 -8.44 16.10 0.53
N VAL A 232 -8.83 16.78 1.59
CA VAL A 232 -8.92 18.24 1.64
C VAL A 232 -8.20 18.72 2.87
N SER A 233 -7.32 19.72 2.71
CA SER A 233 -6.54 20.27 3.82
C SER A 233 -6.62 21.80 3.82
N TYR A 234 -6.80 22.37 5.00
CA TYR A 234 -6.86 23.82 5.20
C TYR A 234 -6.40 24.20 6.61
N GLN A 235 -5.42 25.08 6.72
CA GLN A 235 -4.92 25.65 7.99
C GLN A 235 -4.61 24.57 9.07
N GLY A 236 -3.97 23.46 8.67
CA GLY A 236 -3.60 22.38 9.60
C GLY A 236 -4.72 21.34 9.86
N LEU A 237 -5.94 21.58 9.39
CA LEU A 237 -6.99 20.58 9.36
C LEU A 237 -6.90 19.76 8.08
N SER A 238 -7.09 18.45 8.19
CA SER A 238 -7.16 17.55 7.03
C SER A 238 -8.36 16.63 7.18
N LEU A 239 -9.14 16.53 6.12
CA LEU A 239 -10.23 15.57 5.97
C LEU A 239 -9.86 14.61 4.85
N GLU A 240 -9.92 13.32 5.14
CA GLU A 240 -9.65 12.26 4.18
C GLU A 240 -10.83 11.28 4.13
N ALA A 241 -11.20 10.87 2.93
CA ALA A 241 -12.19 9.84 2.67
C ALA A 241 -11.62 8.84 1.68
N ILE A 242 -11.70 7.55 2.03
CA ILE A 242 -11.21 6.44 1.21
C ILE A 242 -12.34 5.43 1.08
N TYR A 243 -12.58 4.97 -0.13
CA TYR A 243 -13.54 3.91 -0.42
C TYR A 243 -12.89 2.88 -1.34
N GLY A 244 -12.97 1.61 -0.94
CA GLY A 244 -12.57 0.46 -1.74
C GLY A 244 -13.73 -0.50 -1.92
N TRP A 245 -13.82 -1.08 -3.12
CA TRP A 245 -14.77 -2.13 -3.44
C TRP A 245 -14.05 -3.22 -4.24
N ARG A 246 -14.33 -4.48 -3.93
CA ARG A 246 -13.78 -5.66 -4.61
C ARG A 246 -14.87 -6.72 -4.84
N ARG A 247 -14.74 -7.43 -5.96
CA ARG A 247 -15.56 -8.58 -6.32
C ARG A 247 -14.70 -9.70 -6.87
#